data_cc697e99fff1c41cd01293e63278f597
#
_entry.id   cc697e99fff1c41cd01293e63278f597
#
_cell.length_a   1.000
_cell.length_b   1.000
_cell.length_c   1.000
_cell.angle_alpha   90.00
_cell.angle_beta   90.00
_cell.angle_gamma   90.00
#
_symmetry.space_group_name_H-M   'P 1'
#
loop_
_entity.id
_entity.type
_entity.pdbx_description
1 polymer ?
#
loop_
_entity_poly.entity_id
_entity_poly.type
_entity_poly.pdbx_seq_one_letter_code
_entity_poly.pdbx_strand_id
1 'polypeptide(L)'
;MEIRGRDLVSGLPMTIEINSIHIREALAEPVGSIINSIKQTLETTPPELAADIMEYGITLTGGGAHLRGLDKLITAETGMPVNIANEPLNCVALGTGMVLEQVDKLKSVLISPRKALF
;
A
#
# COMPACT_ATOMS: atom_id res chain seq x y z
N MET A 1 9.53 -8.32 -22.91
CA MET A 1 10.07 -6.95 -22.90
C MET A 1 11.57 -7.01 -22.73
N GLU A 2 12.31 -6.37 -23.62
CA GLU A 2 13.76 -6.26 -23.50
C GLU A 2 14.14 -5.09 -22.61
N ILE A 3 15.07 -5.33 -21.70
CA ILE A 3 15.69 -4.29 -20.88
C ILE A 3 17.20 -4.29 -21.11
N ARG A 4 17.80 -3.11 -21.06
CA ARG A 4 19.24 -2.91 -21.25
C ARG A 4 19.86 -2.42 -19.95
N GLY A 5 20.97 -3.00 -19.60
CA GLY A 5 21.71 -2.65 -18.40
C GLY A 5 23.18 -3.00 -18.52
N ARG A 6 23.88 -2.96 -17.39
CA ARG A 6 25.28 -3.41 -17.29
C ARG A 6 25.30 -4.72 -16.51
N ASP A 7 25.96 -5.71 -17.05
CA ASP A 7 26.32 -6.91 -16.30
C ASP A 7 27.31 -6.56 -15.19
N LEU A 8 26.94 -6.86 -13.95
CA LEU A 8 27.74 -6.51 -12.76
C LEU A 8 29.01 -7.38 -12.65
N VAL A 9 29.07 -8.53 -13.33
CA VAL A 9 30.19 -9.43 -13.28
C VAL A 9 31.24 -9.02 -14.33
N SER A 10 30.81 -8.86 -15.60
CA SER A 10 31.70 -8.51 -16.71
C SER A 10 31.89 -7.00 -16.88
N GLY A 11 31.05 -6.18 -16.33
CA GLY A 11 31.03 -4.72 -16.52
C GLY A 11 30.57 -4.27 -17.92
N LEU A 12 30.15 -5.20 -18.77
CA LEU A 12 29.78 -4.93 -20.16
C LEU A 12 28.27 -4.64 -20.30
N PRO A 13 27.88 -3.87 -21.35
CA PRO A 13 26.48 -3.70 -21.69
C PRO A 13 25.80 -5.05 -21.97
N MET A 14 24.65 -5.28 -21.42
CA MET A 14 23.87 -6.50 -21.58
C MET A 14 22.40 -6.19 -21.84
N THR A 15 21.78 -6.97 -22.72
CA THR A 15 20.33 -6.93 -22.96
C THR A 15 19.75 -8.25 -22.47
N ILE A 16 18.71 -8.16 -21.64
CA ILE A 16 17.97 -9.33 -21.16
C ILE A 16 16.50 -9.20 -21.49
N GLU A 17 15.84 -10.33 -21.69
CA GLU A 17 14.40 -10.38 -21.86
C GLU A 17 13.73 -10.71 -20.54
N ILE A 18 12.79 -9.89 -20.12
CA ILE A 18 11.94 -10.13 -18.95
C ILE A 18 10.49 -10.29 -19.35
N ASN A 19 9.78 -11.10 -18.60
CA ASN A 19 8.36 -11.33 -18.77
C ASN A 19 7.59 -11.14 -17.44
N SER A 20 6.27 -11.25 -17.49
CA SER A 20 5.42 -11.06 -16.30
C SER A 20 5.65 -12.12 -15.22
N ILE A 21 6.17 -13.29 -15.57
CA ILE A 21 6.47 -14.36 -14.60
C ILE A 21 7.67 -13.95 -13.77
N HIS A 22 8.75 -13.51 -14.40
CA HIS A 22 9.94 -13.02 -13.71
C HIS A 22 9.60 -11.86 -12.74
N ILE A 23 8.75 -10.92 -13.18
CA ILE A 23 8.34 -9.81 -12.33
C ILE A 23 7.49 -10.30 -11.15
N ARG A 24 6.59 -11.25 -11.37
CA ARG A 24 5.76 -11.83 -10.30
C ARG A 24 6.61 -12.54 -9.24
N GLU A 25 7.60 -13.33 -9.69
CA GLU A 25 8.54 -14.02 -8.79
C GLU A 25 9.36 -13.01 -7.99
N ALA A 26 9.87 -11.97 -8.63
CA ALA A 26 10.61 -10.91 -7.95
C ALA A 26 9.78 -10.11 -6.93
N LEU A 27 8.48 -9.98 -7.17
CA LEU A 27 7.55 -9.28 -6.26
C LEU A 27 6.98 -10.16 -5.16
N ALA A 28 7.17 -11.48 -5.20
CA ALA A 28 6.56 -12.41 -4.26
C ALA A 28 6.92 -12.10 -2.80
N GLU A 29 8.20 -11.85 -2.52
CA GLU A 29 8.68 -11.55 -1.17
C GLU A 29 8.15 -10.20 -0.63
N PRO A 30 8.32 -9.06 -1.33
CA PRO A 30 7.80 -7.79 -0.84
C PRO A 30 6.27 -7.77 -0.73
N VAL A 31 5.55 -8.41 -1.64
CA VAL A 31 4.08 -8.55 -1.53
C VAL A 31 3.71 -9.42 -0.34
N GLY A 32 4.41 -10.53 -0.11
CA GLY A 32 4.22 -11.38 1.06
C GLY A 32 4.43 -10.62 2.38
N SER A 33 5.43 -9.73 2.45
CA SER A 33 5.67 -8.86 3.61
C SER A 33 4.49 -7.91 3.86
N ILE A 34 3.91 -7.33 2.79
CA ILE A 34 2.71 -6.49 2.91
C ILE A 34 1.54 -7.29 3.48
N ILE A 35 1.27 -8.47 2.94
CA ILE A 35 0.18 -9.35 3.40
C ILE A 35 0.36 -9.71 4.89
N ASN A 36 1.57 -10.09 5.28
CA ASN A 36 1.86 -10.44 6.67
C ASN A 36 1.64 -9.24 7.62
N SER A 37 2.03 -8.04 7.21
CA SER A 37 1.80 -6.82 7.99
C SER A 37 0.32 -6.52 8.16
N ILE A 38 -0.49 -6.72 7.11
CA ILE A 38 -1.95 -6.56 7.17
C ILE A 38 -2.54 -7.58 8.15
N LYS A 39 -2.18 -8.86 8.03
CA LYS A 39 -2.66 -9.93 8.95
C LYS A 39 -2.31 -9.60 10.41
N GLN A 40 -1.08 -9.22 10.67
CA GLN A 40 -0.62 -8.86 12.02
C GLN A 40 -1.39 -7.65 12.59
N THR A 41 -1.70 -6.66 11.74
CA THR A 41 -2.51 -5.52 12.14
C THR A 41 -3.94 -5.94 12.48
N LEU A 42 -4.56 -6.80 11.68
CA LEU A 42 -5.90 -7.33 11.93
C LEU A 42 -5.96 -8.16 13.22
N GLU A 43 -4.94 -8.99 13.48
CA GLU A 43 -4.84 -9.79 14.71
C GLU A 43 -4.78 -8.94 15.98
N THR A 44 -4.18 -7.76 15.90
CA THR A 44 -4.06 -6.82 17.03
C THR A 44 -5.19 -5.80 17.10
N THR A 45 -6.10 -5.81 16.14
CA THR A 45 -7.24 -4.89 16.06
C THR A 45 -8.33 -5.30 17.07
N PRO A 46 -8.86 -4.36 17.88
CA PRO A 46 -9.98 -4.64 18.77
C PRO A 46 -11.19 -5.24 18.04
N PRO A 47 -11.95 -6.17 18.67
CA PRO A 47 -13.05 -6.88 18.02
C PRO A 47 -14.12 -5.98 17.39
N GLU A 48 -14.43 -4.85 18.01
CA GLU A 48 -15.40 -3.89 17.51
C GLU A 48 -14.96 -3.27 16.18
N LEU A 49 -13.69 -2.89 16.07
CA LEU A 49 -13.10 -2.34 14.84
C LEU A 49 -12.90 -3.42 13.79
N ALA A 50 -12.60 -4.64 14.20
CA ALA A 50 -12.50 -5.77 13.28
C ALA A 50 -13.85 -6.07 12.61
N ALA A 51 -14.96 -5.96 13.35
CA ALA A 51 -16.31 -6.08 12.80
C ALA A 51 -16.60 -5.00 11.75
N ASP A 52 -16.21 -3.76 12.01
CA ASP A 52 -16.33 -2.65 11.04
C ASP A 52 -15.51 -2.92 9.77
N ILE A 53 -14.31 -3.45 9.90
CA ILE A 53 -13.47 -3.82 8.74
C ILE A 53 -14.12 -4.95 7.92
N MET A 54 -14.79 -5.89 8.56
CA MET A 54 -15.53 -6.95 7.85
C MET A 54 -16.68 -6.40 7.01
N GLU A 55 -17.32 -5.32 7.48
CA GLU A 55 -18.44 -4.68 6.79
C GLU A 55 -17.97 -3.68 5.72
N TYR A 56 -17.05 -2.76 6.07
CA TYR A 56 -16.63 -1.66 5.20
C TYR A 56 -15.39 -1.98 4.36
N GLY A 57 -14.60 -2.97 4.78
CA GLY A 57 -13.41 -3.42 4.07
C GLY A 57 -12.16 -2.59 4.30
N ILE A 58 -11.14 -2.93 3.54
CA ILE A 58 -9.83 -2.27 3.51
C ILE A 58 -9.77 -1.39 2.26
N THR A 59 -9.36 -0.13 2.40
CA THR A 59 -9.18 0.77 1.26
C THR A 59 -7.70 0.91 0.92
N LEU A 60 -7.34 0.59 -0.32
CA LEU A 60 -5.98 0.77 -0.85
C LEU A 60 -5.82 2.15 -1.46
N THR A 61 -4.75 2.82 -1.10
CA THR A 61 -4.35 4.14 -1.63
C THR A 61 -2.88 4.16 -2.06
N GLY A 62 -2.46 5.24 -2.69
CA GLY A 62 -1.08 5.40 -3.16
C GLY A 62 -0.77 4.60 -4.42
N GLY A 63 0.49 4.66 -4.86
CA GLY A 63 0.93 4.00 -6.09
C GLY A 63 0.86 2.49 -6.06
N GLY A 64 1.05 1.86 -4.89
CA GLY A 64 0.94 0.41 -4.70
C GLY A 64 -0.45 -0.14 -4.99
N ALA A 65 -1.50 0.67 -4.84
CA ALA A 65 -2.87 0.28 -5.16
C ALA A 65 -3.08 -0.06 -6.65
N HIS A 66 -2.19 0.41 -7.52
CA HIS A 66 -2.21 0.09 -8.95
C HIS A 66 -1.59 -1.28 -9.30
N LEU A 67 -0.98 -1.98 -8.34
CA LEU A 67 -0.45 -3.30 -8.58
C LEU A 67 -1.60 -4.27 -8.84
N ARG A 68 -1.67 -4.77 -10.07
CA ARG A 68 -2.79 -5.61 -10.51
C ARG A 68 -2.91 -6.88 -9.67
N GLY A 69 -4.08 -7.11 -9.09
CA GLY A 69 -4.39 -8.31 -8.32
C GLY A 69 -3.99 -8.23 -6.85
N LEU A 70 -3.39 -7.13 -6.38
CA LEU A 70 -3.07 -6.96 -4.97
C LEU A 70 -4.34 -6.94 -4.11
N ASP A 71 -5.40 -6.27 -4.56
CA ASP A 71 -6.73 -6.25 -3.95
C ASP A 71 -7.30 -7.66 -3.76
N LYS A 72 -7.26 -8.46 -4.82
CA LYS A 72 -7.73 -9.85 -4.81
C LYS A 72 -6.90 -10.74 -3.89
N LEU A 73 -5.58 -10.55 -3.90
CA LEU A 73 -4.68 -11.31 -3.03
C LEU A 73 -4.93 -10.98 -1.57
N ILE A 74 -5.06 -9.70 -1.20
CA ILE A 74 -5.37 -9.31 0.17
C ILE A 74 -6.72 -9.90 0.60
N THR A 75 -7.75 -9.83 -0.24
CA THR A 75 -9.06 -10.43 0.04
C THR A 75 -8.95 -11.94 0.26
N ALA A 76 -8.22 -12.65 -0.60
CA ALA A 76 -8.03 -14.08 -0.48
C ALA A 76 -7.29 -14.49 0.80
N GLU A 77 -6.31 -13.70 1.21
CA GLU A 77 -5.43 -13.99 2.35
C GLU A 77 -6.02 -13.56 3.70
N THR A 78 -6.91 -12.57 3.72
CA THR A 78 -7.48 -12.01 4.96
C THR A 78 -8.97 -12.29 5.14
N GLY A 79 -9.68 -12.62 4.07
CA GLY A 79 -11.14 -12.73 4.06
C GLY A 79 -11.87 -11.38 4.11
N MET A 80 -11.13 -10.25 4.11
CA MET A 80 -11.73 -8.92 4.18
C MET A 80 -12.01 -8.37 2.79
N PRO A 81 -13.13 -7.62 2.59
CA PRO A 81 -13.35 -6.88 1.35
C PRO A 81 -12.24 -5.84 1.14
N VAL A 82 -11.78 -5.69 -0.09
CA VAL A 82 -10.72 -4.71 -0.42
C VAL A 82 -11.19 -3.83 -1.57
N ASN A 83 -11.10 -2.53 -1.36
CA ASN A 83 -11.48 -1.51 -2.32
C ASN A 83 -10.26 -0.66 -2.70
N ILE A 84 -10.12 -0.35 -3.99
CA ILE A 84 -9.13 0.62 -4.45
C ILE A 84 -9.80 2.00 -4.44
N ALA A 85 -9.17 2.97 -3.78
CA ALA A 85 -9.69 4.33 -3.72
C ALA A 85 -9.77 4.94 -5.12
N ASN A 86 -10.71 5.85 -5.31
CA ASN A 86 -10.73 6.68 -6.51
C ASN A 86 -9.49 7.59 -6.52
N GLU A 87 -8.77 7.67 -7.64
CA GLU A 87 -7.52 8.41 -7.78
C GLU A 87 -6.51 8.13 -6.64
N PRO A 88 -6.07 6.87 -6.45
CA PRO A 88 -5.34 6.45 -5.26
C PRO A 88 -4.04 7.23 -5.02
N LEU A 89 -3.39 7.75 -6.07
CA LEU A 89 -2.20 8.60 -5.96
C LEU A 89 -2.48 9.97 -5.32
N ASN A 90 -3.71 10.45 -5.42
CA ASN A 90 -4.09 11.78 -4.97
C ASN A 90 -4.73 11.79 -3.57
N CYS A 91 -5.05 10.63 -3.01
CA CYS A 91 -5.79 10.50 -1.76
C CYS A 91 -5.17 11.29 -0.60
N VAL A 92 -3.84 11.23 -0.44
CA VAL A 92 -3.15 11.94 0.66
C VAL A 92 -3.27 13.45 0.49
N ALA A 93 -3.04 13.96 -0.73
CA ALA A 93 -3.13 15.39 -1.02
C ALA A 93 -4.58 15.92 -0.85
N LEU A 94 -5.55 15.20 -1.38
CA LEU A 94 -6.96 15.54 -1.26
C LEU A 94 -7.43 15.49 0.21
N GLY A 95 -7.09 14.43 0.93
CA GLY A 95 -7.43 14.29 2.34
C GLY A 95 -6.80 15.39 3.20
N THR A 96 -5.55 15.73 2.96
CA THR A 96 -4.88 16.85 3.65
C THR A 96 -5.57 18.17 3.36
N GLY A 97 -5.97 18.42 2.10
CA GLY A 97 -6.75 19.61 1.72
C GLY A 97 -8.08 19.69 2.48
N MET A 98 -8.81 18.59 2.55
CA MET A 98 -10.08 18.52 3.31
C MET A 98 -9.88 18.80 4.81
N VAL A 99 -8.78 18.33 5.40
CA VAL A 99 -8.43 18.62 6.80
C VAL A 99 -8.15 20.11 6.99
N LEU A 100 -7.44 20.75 6.06
CA LEU A 100 -7.17 22.19 6.11
C LEU A 100 -8.45 23.05 6.04
N GLU A 101 -9.43 22.64 5.24
CA GLU A 101 -10.73 23.31 5.18
C GLU A 101 -11.52 23.21 6.50
N GLN A 102 -11.25 22.22 7.33
CA GLN A 102 -11.92 21.94 8.59
C GLN A 102 -10.97 22.00 9.79
N VAL A 103 -9.88 22.73 9.69
CA VAL A 103 -8.81 22.77 10.69
C VAL A 103 -9.30 23.11 12.10
N ASP A 104 -10.27 24.00 12.21
CA ASP A 104 -10.84 24.40 13.50
C ASP A 104 -11.59 23.26 14.21
N LYS A 105 -12.24 22.38 13.46
CA LYS A 105 -12.96 21.20 13.99
C LYS A 105 -12.00 20.06 14.31
N LEU A 106 -10.88 19.98 13.62
CA LEU A 106 -9.95 18.85 13.67
C LEU A 106 -8.67 19.14 14.46
N LYS A 107 -8.63 20.26 15.22
CA LYS A 107 -7.46 20.65 16.04
C LYS A 107 -6.97 19.54 16.97
N SER A 108 -7.85 18.72 17.48
CA SER A 108 -7.52 17.63 18.41
C SER A 108 -6.74 16.49 17.77
N VAL A 109 -6.84 16.31 16.44
CA VAL A 109 -6.16 15.24 15.69
C VAL A 109 -4.88 15.73 15.01
N LEU A 110 -4.62 17.04 15.01
CA LEU A 110 -3.42 17.61 14.42
C LEU A 110 -2.21 17.45 15.37
N ILE A 111 -1.12 16.91 14.84
CA ILE A 111 0.14 16.79 15.57
C ILE A 111 0.85 18.15 15.51
N SER A 112 1.00 18.78 16.68
CA SER A 112 1.76 20.04 16.76
C SER A 112 3.26 19.76 16.52
N PRO A 113 3.95 20.55 15.66
CA PRO A 113 5.39 20.37 15.40
C PRO A 113 6.27 20.46 16.66
N ARG A 114 5.79 21.10 17.73
CA ARG A 114 6.52 21.20 19.01
C ARG A 114 6.67 19.87 19.79
N LYS A 115 5.87 18.82 19.45
CA LYS A 115 5.99 17.49 20.07
C LYS A 115 6.88 16.53 19.30
N ALA A 116 7.30 16.88 18.09
CA ALA A 116 8.14 16.03 17.24
C ALA A 116 9.66 16.25 17.42
N LEU A 117 10.09 17.14 18.33
CA LEU A 117 11.50 17.49 18.54
C LEU A 117 12.10 16.99 19.87
N PHE A 118 11.41 16.07 20.56
CA PHE A 118 11.96 15.44 21.76
C PHE A 118 11.66 13.96 21.79
#